data_bbcbdcdd4c4fc732fee0f8bc3ab86520
#
_entry.id   bbcbdcdd4c4fc732fee0f8bc3ab86520
#
_cell.length_a   1.000
_cell.length_b   1.000
_cell.length_c   1.000
_cell.angle_alpha   90.00
_cell.angle_beta   90.00
_cell.angle_gamma   90.00
#
_symmetry.space_group_name_H-M   'P 1'
#
loop_
_entity.id
_entity.type
_entity.pdbx_description
1 polymer ?
#
loop_
_entity_poly.entity_id
_entity_poly.type
_entity_poly.pdbx_seq_one_letter_code
_entity_poly.pdbx_strand_id
1 'polypeptide(L)'
;MSDFAPLSTAKRLVLGAGDKPPPALGRFELLRELGRGVQTSVWLAFDPRLQRQVAIKLLRRVQGPDASVLDQWLRDARHVAALTHPFIVPVLEVDVQGLQPYIVFEYVPGRTLAEHLAQQGRCAPHEAVALMVDVLEGLQAAHAAGIVHRDLKPSNVMVDNQRHARVMDFGTAAPVQAAASAQGVVGTPSYLAPEAAGGAAPSPAMDVYSAALVLVELLTGHPLMPRQDAWQALYRIANENLALPADLGPGVDDGLRAILQRAMARDPAQRYATAADFRDALRAWAAPARALTSATRAGSFSSAGSSVPASFQMLLNIACFIASEALLELFRIQS
;
A
#
# COMPACT_ATOMS: atom_id res chain seq x y z
N MET A 1 -39.51 -5.02 -26.21
CA MET A 1 -39.85 -3.74 -25.59
C MET A 1 -39.79 -4.03 -24.09
N SER A 2 -38.69 -3.78 -23.47
CA SER A 2 -38.44 -3.94 -22.02
C SER A 2 -37.95 -2.59 -21.48
N ASP A 3 -38.78 -2.03 -20.62
CA ASP A 3 -38.61 -0.74 -19.98
C ASP A 3 -37.33 -0.72 -19.13
N PHE A 4 -36.37 0.08 -19.53
CA PHE A 4 -35.32 0.56 -18.64
C PHE A 4 -35.87 1.80 -17.89
N ALA A 5 -36.31 1.59 -16.67
CA ALA A 5 -36.59 2.66 -15.75
C ALA A 5 -35.29 3.40 -15.39
N PRO A 6 -35.24 4.74 -15.44
CA PRO A 6 -34.08 5.49 -15.00
C PRO A 6 -33.95 5.38 -13.47
N LEU A 7 -32.77 4.97 -12.98
CA LEU A 7 -32.37 5.05 -11.57
C LEU A 7 -32.24 6.54 -11.17
N SER A 8 -33.36 7.20 -11.01
CA SER A 8 -33.50 8.48 -10.37
C SER A 8 -33.90 8.24 -8.92
N THR A 9 -32.97 8.35 -8.02
CA THR A 9 -33.05 8.94 -6.68
C THR A 9 -31.88 8.47 -5.83
N ALA A 10 -30.67 8.92 -6.14
CA ALA A 10 -29.65 9.00 -5.10
C ALA A 10 -30.24 9.94 -4.04
N LYS A 11 -30.51 9.41 -2.85
CA LYS A 11 -30.94 10.19 -1.69
C LYS A 11 -30.00 11.37 -1.52
N ARG A 12 -30.48 12.56 -1.87
CA ARG A 12 -29.87 13.85 -1.53
C ARG A 12 -29.84 13.88 -0.01
N LEU A 13 -28.69 13.53 0.59
CA LEU A 13 -28.49 13.75 2.02
C LEU A 13 -28.70 15.24 2.25
N VAL A 14 -29.74 15.57 2.99
CA VAL A 14 -30.08 16.94 3.42
C VAL A 14 -28.92 17.39 4.30
N LEU A 15 -28.06 18.23 3.73
CA LEU A 15 -27.10 19.01 4.49
C LEU A 15 -27.86 19.90 5.47
N GLY A 16 -27.41 19.97 6.73
CA GLY A 16 -28.01 20.82 7.74
C GLY A 16 -28.08 22.29 7.25
N ALA A 17 -29.12 22.99 7.63
CA ALA A 17 -29.36 24.40 7.27
C ALA A 17 -28.20 25.27 7.80
N GLY A 18 -27.20 25.55 6.97
CA GLY A 18 -26.04 26.37 7.31
C GLY A 18 -24.82 26.19 6.40
N ASP A 19 -24.67 25.04 5.75
CA ASP A 19 -23.51 24.80 4.88
C ASP A 19 -23.79 25.34 3.47
N LYS A 20 -22.95 26.29 3.02
CA LYS A 20 -22.91 26.68 1.61
C LYS A 20 -22.67 25.42 0.78
N PRO A 21 -23.38 25.28 -0.38
CA PRO A 21 -23.07 24.16 -1.28
C PRO A 21 -21.56 24.17 -1.58
N PRO A 22 -20.90 22.98 -1.56
CA PRO A 22 -19.47 22.92 -1.83
C PRO A 22 -19.18 23.56 -3.18
N PRO A 23 -18.09 24.32 -3.30
CA PRO A 23 -17.71 24.96 -4.55
C PRO A 23 -17.45 23.90 -5.62
N ALA A 24 -17.91 24.15 -6.84
CA ALA A 24 -17.55 23.30 -7.98
C ALA A 24 -16.05 23.47 -8.29
N LEU A 25 -15.38 22.39 -8.61
CA LEU A 25 -13.98 22.36 -9.05
C LEU A 25 -13.94 21.92 -10.52
N GLY A 26 -13.75 22.85 -11.43
CA GLY A 26 -13.86 22.56 -12.87
C GLY A 26 -15.21 21.91 -13.18
N ARG A 27 -15.19 20.70 -13.77
CA ARG A 27 -16.39 19.91 -14.04
C ARG A 27 -16.92 19.10 -12.86
N PHE A 28 -16.12 18.97 -11.79
CA PHE A 28 -16.44 18.09 -10.69
C PHE A 28 -17.41 18.73 -9.69
N GLU A 29 -18.42 17.98 -9.30
CA GLU A 29 -19.36 18.35 -8.24
C GLU A 29 -18.82 17.81 -6.91
N LEU A 30 -18.37 18.69 -6.01
CA LEU A 30 -17.88 18.29 -4.70
C LEU A 30 -19.05 17.88 -3.81
N LEU A 31 -19.07 16.62 -3.32
CA LEU A 31 -20.17 16.04 -2.57
C LEU A 31 -19.97 16.17 -1.05
N ARG A 32 -18.82 15.71 -0.55
CA ARG A 32 -18.46 15.79 0.87
C ARG A 32 -16.95 15.73 1.06
N GLU A 33 -16.48 16.32 2.14
CA GLU A 33 -15.08 16.19 2.55
C GLU A 33 -14.82 14.78 3.11
N LEU A 34 -13.76 14.11 2.64
CA LEU A 34 -13.30 12.81 3.10
C LEU A 34 -12.25 12.94 4.18
N GLY A 35 -11.41 13.98 4.11
CA GLY A 35 -10.37 14.22 5.08
C GLY A 35 -9.70 15.58 4.87
N ARG A 36 -9.05 16.07 5.95
CA ARG A 36 -8.34 17.35 5.95
C ARG A 36 -6.98 17.21 6.62
N GLY A 37 -5.95 17.54 5.87
CA GLY A 37 -4.59 17.72 6.38
C GLY A 37 -4.23 19.19 6.60
N VAL A 38 -3.01 19.44 7.05
CA VAL A 38 -2.50 20.82 7.28
C VAL A 38 -2.51 21.64 5.98
N GLN A 39 -2.07 21.04 4.88
CA GLN A 39 -1.92 21.71 3.58
C GLN A 39 -2.83 21.14 2.48
N THR A 40 -3.67 20.17 2.80
CA THR A 40 -4.50 19.46 1.82
C THR A 40 -5.89 19.21 2.36
N SER A 41 -6.87 19.10 1.46
CA SER A 41 -8.17 18.51 1.75
C SER A 41 -8.54 17.50 0.67
N VAL A 42 -9.20 16.42 1.06
CA VAL A 42 -9.65 15.36 0.15
C VAL A 42 -11.17 15.38 0.12
N TRP A 43 -11.74 15.38 -1.07
CA TRP A 43 -13.17 15.45 -1.30
C TRP A 43 -13.67 14.26 -2.10
N LEU A 44 -14.79 13.69 -1.71
CA LEU A 44 -15.60 12.88 -2.60
C LEU A 44 -16.27 13.82 -3.59
N ALA A 45 -16.15 13.53 -4.87
CA ALA A 45 -16.75 14.31 -5.94
C ALA A 45 -17.44 13.41 -6.98
N PHE A 46 -18.32 13.99 -7.78
CA PHE A 46 -18.92 13.33 -8.93
C PHE A 46 -18.36 13.92 -10.22
N ASP A 47 -17.92 13.05 -11.12
CA ASP A 47 -17.54 13.43 -12.49
C ASP A 47 -18.74 13.25 -13.41
N PRO A 48 -19.42 14.34 -13.85
CA PRO A 48 -20.61 14.25 -14.69
C PRO A 48 -20.31 13.76 -16.11
N ARG A 49 -19.06 13.85 -16.58
CA ARG A 49 -18.67 13.34 -17.91
C ARG A 49 -18.51 11.83 -17.91
N LEU A 50 -17.93 11.28 -16.85
CA LEU A 50 -17.69 9.85 -16.71
C LEU A 50 -18.76 9.14 -15.88
N GLN A 51 -19.75 9.88 -15.35
CA GLN A 51 -20.87 9.38 -14.55
C GLN A 51 -20.41 8.50 -13.38
N ARG A 52 -19.34 8.93 -12.69
CA ARG A 52 -18.75 8.18 -11.58
C ARG A 52 -18.29 9.07 -10.43
N GLN A 53 -18.15 8.46 -9.26
CA GLN A 53 -17.51 9.08 -8.11
C GLN A 53 -15.99 9.04 -8.24
N VAL A 54 -15.33 10.10 -7.78
CA VAL A 54 -13.88 10.28 -7.74
C VAL A 54 -13.48 10.87 -6.39
N ALA A 55 -12.23 10.68 -5.99
CA ALA A 55 -11.65 11.36 -4.84
C ALA A 55 -10.72 12.48 -5.34
N ILE A 56 -10.91 13.70 -4.86
CA ILE A 56 -10.12 14.86 -5.30
C ILE A 56 -9.32 15.40 -4.13
N LYS A 57 -8.00 15.37 -4.26
CA LYS A 57 -7.07 15.97 -3.31
C LYS A 57 -6.74 17.40 -3.77
N LEU A 58 -7.16 18.37 -2.98
CA LEU A 58 -6.86 19.79 -3.18
C LEU A 58 -5.64 20.16 -2.33
N LEU A 59 -4.65 20.81 -2.95
CA LEU A 59 -3.58 21.44 -2.20
C LEU A 59 -4.03 22.83 -1.77
N ARG A 60 -3.78 23.23 -0.52
CA ARG A 60 -4.06 24.59 -0.09
C ARG A 60 -3.28 25.58 -0.93
N ARG A 61 -3.89 26.72 -1.26
CA ARG A 61 -3.22 27.83 -1.92
C ARG A 61 -1.97 28.20 -1.14
N VAL A 62 -0.81 27.96 -1.72
CA VAL A 62 0.43 28.57 -1.25
C VAL A 62 0.37 30.02 -1.72
N GLN A 63 0.42 30.99 -0.80
CA GLN A 63 0.54 32.39 -1.20
C GLN A 63 1.89 32.55 -1.92
N GLY A 64 1.84 32.79 -3.24
CA GLY A 64 3.02 32.97 -4.08
C GLY A 64 3.88 31.72 -4.32
N PRO A 65 3.32 30.61 -4.88
CA PRO A 65 4.20 29.55 -5.35
C PRO A 65 5.03 30.11 -6.50
N ASP A 66 6.35 29.95 -6.41
CA ASP A 66 7.21 30.10 -7.57
C ASP A 66 6.67 29.15 -8.65
N ALA A 67 6.48 29.64 -9.86
CA ALA A 67 5.96 28.83 -10.98
C ALA A 67 6.77 27.54 -11.16
N SER A 68 8.06 27.58 -10.85
CA SER A 68 8.96 26.42 -10.89
C SER A 68 8.58 25.32 -9.90
N VAL A 69 8.06 25.64 -8.71
CA VAL A 69 7.62 24.68 -7.70
C VAL A 69 6.35 23.98 -8.16
N LEU A 70 5.41 24.74 -8.75
CA LEU A 70 4.18 24.17 -9.29
C LEU A 70 4.48 23.25 -10.49
N ASP A 71 5.37 23.66 -11.38
CA ASP A 71 5.78 22.86 -12.53
C ASP A 71 6.47 21.54 -12.09
N GLN A 72 7.31 21.60 -11.07
CA GLN A 72 7.92 20.40 -10.51
C GLN A 72 6.89 19.48 -9.92
N TRP A 73 5.96 20.00 -9.11
CA TRP A 73 4.87 19.23 -8.54
C TRP A 73 4.00 18.55 -9.62
N LEU A 74 3.68 19.27 -10.70
CA LEU A 74 2.93 18.71 -11.84
C LEU A 74 3.70 17.59 -12.54
N ARG A 75 5.03 17.72 -12.68
CA ARG A 75 5.87 16.65 -13.25
C ARG A 75 5.84 15.41 -12.38
N ASP A 76 6.03 15.57 -11.07
CA ASP A 76 6.05 14.45 -10.12
C ASP A 76 4.69 13.74 -10.09
N ALA A 77 3.59 14.52 -10.06
CA ALA A 77 2.25 13.97 -10.09
C ALA A 77 1.93 13.21 -11.39
N ARG A 78 2.44 13.66 -12.54
CA ARG A 78 2.30 12.94 -13.83
C ARG A 78 3.09 11.63 -13.86
N HIS A 79 4.26 11.56 -13.23
CA HIS A 79 5.00 10.30 -13.12
C HIS A 79 4.19 9.28 -12.29
N VAL A 80 3.60 9.72 -11.18
CA VAL A 80 2.72 8.86 -10.37
C VAL A 80 1.46 8.45 -11.15
N ALA A 81 0.90 9.34 -11.98
CA ALA A 81 -0.28 9.05 -12.81
C ALA A 81 -0.04 7.94 -13.87
N ALA A 82 1.21 7.67 -14.22
CA ALA A 82 1.58 6.57 -15.11
C ALA A 82 1.55 5.19 -14.42
N LEU A 83 1.49 5.14 -13.08
CA LEU A 83 1.42 3.89 -12.34
C LEU A 83 0.03 3.25 -12.51
N THR A 84 0.02 2.01 -12.97
CA THR A 84 -1.19 1.20 -13.05
C THR A 84 -0.92 -0.15 -12.41
N HIS A 85 -1.55 -0.42 -11.26
CA HIS A 85 -1.40 -1.66 -10.53
C HIS A 85 -2.64 -1.91 -9.65
N PRO A 86 -3.12 -3.16 -9.48
CA PRO A 86 -4.32 -3.45 -8.69
C PRO A 86 -4.23 -2.97 -7.23
N PHE A 87 -3.04 -2.93 -6.64
CA PHE A 87 -2.81 -2.48 -5.28
C PHE A 87 -2.29 -1.04 -5.17
N ILE A 88 -2.45 -0.23 -6.23
CA ILE A 88 -2.22 1.21 -6.23
C ILE A 88 -3.52 1.90 -6.61
N VAL A 89 -3.89 2.96 -5.89
CA VAL A 89 -5.04 3.79 -6.26
C VAL A 89 -4.66 4.64 -7.47
N PRO A 90 -5.34 4.49 -8.63
CA PRO A 90 -4.97 5.22 -9.85
C PRO A 90 -5.18 6.72 -9.70
N VAL A 91 -4.23 7.49 -10.23
CA VAL A 91 -4.42 8.92 -10.51
C VAL A 91 -5.10 9.05 -11.88
N LEU A 92 -6.24 9.71 -11.93
CA LEU A 92 -7.05 9.87 -13.13
C LEU A 92 -6.77 11.18 -13.85
N GLU A 93 -6.48 12.24 -13.10
CA GLU A 93 -6.23 13.57 -13.62
C GLU A 93 -5.38 14.40 -12.67
N VAL A 94 -4.52 15.24 -13.19
CA VAL A 94 -3.75 16.23 -12.46
C VAL A 94 -3.92 17.56 -13.17
N ASP A 95 -4.43 18.58 -12.47
CA ASP A 95 -4.70 19.88 -13.07
C ASP A 95 -4.61 21.01 -12.03
N VAL A 96 -4.75 22.24 -12.50
CA VAL A 96 -4.69 23.45 -11.69
C VAL A 96 -5.89 24.34 -12.04
N GLN A 97 -6.70 24.68 -11.04
CA GLN A 97 -7.78 25.67 -11.20
C GLN A 97 -7.38 27.01 -10.59
N GLY A 98 -7.06 27.98 -11.44
CA GLY A 98 -6.49 29.24 -10.99
C GLY A 98 -5.10 29.01 -10.39
N LEU A 99 -4.95 29.23 -9.06
CA LEU A 99 -3.71 28.95 -8.31
C LEU A 99 -3.85 27.74 -7.37
N GLN A 100 -4.84 26.90 -7.59
CA GLN A 100 -5.12 25.75 -6.73
C GLN A 100 -4.85 24.44 -7.49
N PRO A 101 -3.75 23.76 -7.21
CA PRO A 101 -3.46 22.45 -7.77
C PRO A 101 -4.38 21.39 -7.17
N TYR A 102 -4.77 20.41 -7.98
CA TYR A 102 -5.55 19.27 -7.53
C TYR A 102 -5.17 17.98 -8.26
N ILE A 103 -5.40 16.86 -7.60
CA ILE A 103 -5.24 15.53 -8.15
C ILE A 103 -6.58 14.79 -8.01
N VAL A 104 -7.01 14.16 -9.08
CA VAL A 104 -8.19 13.30 -9.11
C VAL A 104 -7.76 11.85 -9.07
N PHE A 105 -8.21 11.13 -8.07
CA PHE A 105 -7.99 9.70 -7.89
C PHE A 105 -9.27 8.90 -8.17
N GLU A 106 -9.11 7.62 -8.48
CA GLU A 106 -10.20 6.68 -8.38
C GLU A 106 -10.77 6.71 -6.95
N TYR A 107 -12.09 6.80 -6.82
CA TYR A 107 -12.72 6.61 -5.52
C TYR A 107 -12.77 5.12 -5.18
N VAL A 108 -12.09 4.73 -4.11
CA VAL A 108 -12.10 3.37 -3.58
C VAL A 108 -13.11 3.30 -2.45
N PRO A 109 -14.25 2.59 -2.62
CA PRO A 109 -15.18 2.35 -1.52
C PRO A 109 -14.50 1.48 -0.47
N GLY A 110 -14.41 1.97 0.76
CA GLY A 110 -13.72 1.29 1.85
C GLY A 110 -13.30 2.26 2.94
N ARG A 111 -12.24 1.93 3.64
CA ARG A 111 -11.66 2.75 4.70
C ARG A 111 -10.14 2.70 4.65
N THR A 112 -9.48 3.68 5.23
CA THR A 112 -8.02 3.64 5.41
C THR A 112 -7.63 2.59 6.46
N LEU A 113 -6.39 2.09 6.44
CA LEU A 113 -5.87 1.26 7.53
C LEU A 113 -5.90 1.99 8.87
N ALA A 114 -5.74 3.31 8.88
CA ALA A 114 -5.85 4.10 10.11
C ALA A 114 -7.28 4.07 10.68
N GLU A 115 -8.31 4.20 9.83
CA GLU A 115 -9.71 4.07 10.23
C GLU A 115 -10.06 2.64 10.63
N HIS A 116 -9.48 1.64 9.94
CA HIS A 116 -9.62 0.24 10.28
C HIS A 116 -9.11 -0.04 11.70
N LEU A 117 -7.89 0.40 12.02
CA LEU A 117 -7.29 0.29 13.35
C LEU A 117 -8.10 1.03 14.42
N ALA A 118 -8.59 2.23 14.12
CA ALA A 118 -9.40 3.02 15.05
C ALA A 118 -10.73 2.34 15.40
N GLN A 119 -11.34 1.59 14.45
CA GLN A 119 -12.65 0.94 14.62
C GLN A 119 -12.54 -0.48 15.17
N GLN A 120 -11.53 -1.24 14.76
CA GLN A 120 -11.41 -2.67 15.06
C GLN A 120 -10.24 -3.01 15.99
N GLY A 121 -9.34 -2.06 16.24
CA GLY A 121 -8.10 -2.31 16.95
C GLY A 121 -7.09 -3.10 16.10
N ARG A 122 -6.29 -3.92 16.76
CA ARG A 122 -5.27 -4.74 16.09
C ARG A 122 -5.87 -5.81 15.17
N CYS A 123 -5.15 -6.13 14.11
CA CYS A 123 -5.50 -7.22 13.19
C CYS A 123 -4.96 -8.57 13.69
N ALA A 124 -5.61 -9.66 13.29
CA ALA A 124 -5.02 -10.99 13.39
C ALA A 124 -3.77 -11.07 12.50
N PRO A 125 -2.69 -11.81 12.90
CA PRO A 125 -1.43 -11.82 12.17
C PRO A 125 -1.54 -12.17 10.69
N HIS A 126 -2.32 -13.20 10.33
CA HIS A 126 -2.52 -13.57 8.94
C HIS A 126 -3.27 -12.50 8.14
N GLU A 127 -4.21 -11.77 8.75
CA GLU A 127 -4.89 -10.65 8.12
C GLU A 127 -3.94 -9.48 7.90
N ALA A 128 -3.17 -9.09 8.93
CA ALA A 128 -2.17 -8.04 8.82
C ALA A 128 -1.14 -8.34 7.72
N VAL A 129 -0.65 -9.58 7.67
CA VAL A 129 0.30 -10.04 6.65
C VAL A 129 -0.34 -10.02 5.26
N ALA A 130 -1.59 -10.47 5.10
CA ALA A 130 -2.27 -10.43 3.79
C ALA A 130 -2.40 -9.00 3.26
N LEU A 131 -2.82 -8.04 4.10
CA LEU A 131 -2.88 -6.62 3.73
C LEU A 131 -1.49 -6.07 3.36
N MET A 132 -0.45 -6.43 4.12
CA MET A 132 0.90 -5.97 3.83
C MET A 132 1.51 -6.60 2.58
N VAL A 133 1.11 -7.82 2.22
CA VAL A 133 1.49 -8.43 0.93
C VAL A 133 0.97 -7.58 -0.24
N ASP A 134 -0.29 -7.14 -0.21
CA ASP A 134 -0.86 -6.26 -1.23
C ASP A 134 -0.11 -4.91 -1.30
N VAL A 135 0.18 -4.30 -0.13
CA VAL A 135 0.96 -3.06 -0.03
C VAL A 135 2.33 -3.21 -0.67
N LEU A 136 3.05 -4.30 -0.35
CA LEU A 136 4.40 -4.55 -0.87
C LEU A 136 4.42 -4.86 -2.37
N GLU A 137 3.36 -5.47 -2.90
CA GLU A 137 3.17 -5.62 -4.36
C GLU A 137 3.05 -4.24 -5.04
N GLY A 138 2.20 -3.36 -4.48
CA GLY A 138 2.06 -2.00 -4.99
C GLY A 138 3.37 -1.21 -4.92
N LEU A 139 4.09 -1.28 -3.78
CA LEU A 139 5.41 -0.64 -3.62
C LEU A 139 6.42 -1.16 -4.63
N GLN A 140 6.48 -2.49 -4.84
CA GLN A 140 7.40 -3.09 -5.81
C GLN A 140 7.13 -2.59 -7.23
N ALA A 141 5.87 -2.46 -7.63
CA ALA A 141 5.50 -1.90 -8.93
C ALA A 141 5.94 -0.44 -9.07
N ALA A 142 5.76 0.38 -8.03
CA ALA A 142 6.22 1.78 -8.02
C ALA A 142 7.75 1.87 -8.07
N HIS A 143 8.46 1.06 -7.29
CA HIS A 143 9.93 1.02 -7.28
C HIS A 143 10.50 0.62 -8.65
N ALA A 144 9.86 -0.32 -9.34
CA ALA A 144 10.26 -0.71 -10.70
C ALA A 144 10.09 0.45 -11.71
N ALA A 145 9.17 1.39 -11.46
CA ALA A 145 9.00 2.62 -12.22
C ALA A 145 9.88 3.80 -11.70
N GLY A 146 10.80 3.53 -10.76
CA GLY A 146 11.67 4.56 -10.18
C GLY A 146 10.99 5.49 -9.17
N ILE A 147 9.80 5.13 -8.68
CA ILE A 147 9.03 5.95 -7.75
C ILE A 147 9.10 5.35 -6.34
N VAL A 148 9.58 6.15 -5.37
CA VAL A 148 9.61 5.84 -3.94
C VAL A 148 8.46 6.55 -3.26
N HIS A 149 7.74 5.88 -2.36
CA HIS A 149 6.54 6.43 -1.71
C HIS A 149 6.85 7.56 -0.71
N ARG A 150 7.86 7.39 0.16
CA ARG A 150 8.40 8.36 1.14
C ARG A 150 7.48 8.70 2.33
N ASP A 151 6.17 8.48 2.25
CA ASP A 151 5.19 8.79 3.31
C ASP A 151 4.21 7.62 3.52
N LEU A 152 4.73 6.39 3.52
CA LEU A 152 3.88 5.21 3.78
C LEU A 152 3.47 5.19 5.25
N LYS A 153 2.16 5.15 5.47
CA LYS A 153 1.52 5.12 6.79
C LYS A 153 0.09 4.58 6.67
N PRO A 154 -0.56 4.16 7.76
CA PRO A 154 -1.91 3.59 7.70
C PRO A 154 -2.96 4.49 7.03
N SER A 155 -2.85 5.82 7.13
CA SER A 155 -3.77 6.75 6.47
C SER A 155 -3.58 6.85 4.95
N ASN A 156 -2.47 6.34 4.41
CA ASN A 156 -2.16 6.34 2.98
C ASN A 156 -2.35 4.96 2.33
N VAL A 157 -3.06 4.05 3.00
CA VAL A 157 -3.43 2.73 2.49
C VAL A 157 -4.93 2.55 2.67
N MET A 158 -5.67 2.33 1.57
CA MET A 158 -7.09 1.98 1.57
C MET A 158 -7.26 0.48 1.71
N VAL A 159 -8.26 0.06 2.48
CA VAL A 159 -8.79 -1.32 2.46
C VAL A 159 -10.15 -1.26 1.78
N ASP A 160 -10.26 -1.92 0.65
CA ASP A 160 -11.49 -1.95 -0.14
C ASP A 160 -12.51 -2.96 0.42
N ASN A 161 -13.70 -3.03 -0.18
CA ASN A 161 -14.76 -3.93 0.23
C ASN A 161 -14.44 -5.42 -0.02
N GLN A 162 -13.41 -5.72 -0.81
CA GLN A 162 -12.90 -7.07 -1.05
C GLN A 162 -11.78 -7.45 -0.07
N ARG A 163 -11.45 -6.55 0.87
CA ARG A 163 -10.38 -6.68 1.88
C ARG A 163 -8.97 -6.67 1.27
N HIS A 164 -8.79 -6.07 0.10
CA HIS A 164 -7.48 -5.80 -0.47
C HIS A 164 -6.97 -4.43 -0.04
N ALA A 165 -5.66 -4.35 0.20
CA ALA A 165 -5.01 -3.08 0.49
C ALA A 165 -4.55 -2.40 -0.80
N ARG A 166 -4.83 -1.10 -0.93
CA ARG A 166 -4.41 -0.28 -2.08
C ARG A 166 -3.68 0.96 -1.59
N VAL A 167 -2.44 1.13 -2.03
CA VAL A 167 -1.57 2.26 -1.65
C VAL A 167 -1.98 3.51 -2.42
N MET A 168 -2.01 4.65 -1.73
CA MET A 168 -2.32 5.95 -2.32
C MET A 168 -1.29 7.01 -1.89
N ASP A 169 -1.32 8.17 -2.54
CA ASP A 169 -0.49 9.33 -2.20
C ASP A 169 1.03 9.15 -2.40
N PHE A 170 1.45 8.42 -3.45
CA PHE A 170 2.85 8.32 -3.85
C PHE A 170 3.45 9.70 -4.15
N GLY A 171 4.61 10.00 -3.57
CA GLY A 171 5.49 11.10 -3.98
C GLY A 171 4.88 12.50 -4.06
N THR A 172 3.60 12.66 -3.79
CA THR A 172 2.89 13.96 -3.88
C THR A 172 3.11 14.85 -2.66
N ALA A 173 3.84 14.35 -1.65
CA ALA A 173 4.29 15.18 -0.55
C ALA A 173 5.37 16.16 -1.05
N ALA A 174 5.27 17.44 -0.63
CA ALA A 174 6.30 18.44 -0.87
C ALA A 174 7.68 17.88 -0.45
N PRO A 175 8.78 18.30 -1.10
CA PRO A 175 10.12 17.80 -0.79
C PRO A 175 10.33 17.79 0.73
N VAL A 176 10.93 16.71 1.27
CA VAL A 176 11.28 16.60 2.70
C VAL A 176 12.11 17.80 3.18
N GLN A 177 12.82 18.48 2.26
CA GLN A 177 13.51 19.74 2.51
C GLN A 177 12.59 20.90 2.91
N ALA A 178 11.30 20.87 2.56
CA ALA A 178 10.32 21.83 3.07
C ALA A 178 9.85 21.51 4.50
N ALA A 179 10.01 20.28 4.94
CA ALA A 179 9.69 19.87 6.31
C ALA A 179 10.70 20.41 7.36
N ALA A 180 11.90 20.76 6.93
CA ALA A 180 12.96 21.36 7.76
C ALA A 180 13.06 22.89 7.63
N SER A 181 12.08 23.53 6.96
CA SER A 181 12.05 25.00 6.90
C SER A 181 11.75 25.59 8.29
N ALA A 182 12.19 26.83 8.50
CA ALA A 182 12.13 27.58 9.77
C ALA A 182 10.73 27.74 10.42
N GLN A 183 9.69 27.14 9.83
CA GLN A 183 8.30 27.17 10.31
C GLN A 183 7.84 25.89 11.02
N GLY A 184 8.74 24.93 11.28
CA GLY A 184 8.45 23.68 11.99
C GLY A 184 8.27 22.47 11.09
N VAL A 185 8.54 21.30 11.67
CA VAL A 185 8.35 20.00 11.01
C VAL A 185 6.86 19.73 10.84
N VAL A 186 6.39 19.71 9.59
CA VAL A 186 4.99 19.41 9.28
C VAL A 186 4.84 17.91 9.05
N GLY A 187 4.06 17.24 9.91
CA GLY A 187 3.75 15.82 9.81
C GLY A 187 4.18 15.02 11.05
N THR A 188 3.69 13.80 11.14
CA THR A 188 4.09 12.88 12.21
C THR A 188 5.16 11.94 11.66
N PRO A 189 6.43 12.04 12.08
CA PRO A 189 7.52 11.24 11.52
C PRO A 189 7.51 9.78 11.98
N SER A 190 6.43 9.30 12.59
CA SER A 190 6.34 7.97 13.23
C SER A 190 6.68 6.78 12.33
N TYR A 191 6.68 6.96 11.02
CA TYR A 191 6.99 5.89 10.04
C TYR A 191 8.26 6.19 9.22
N LEU A 192 8.97 7.26 9.56
CA LEU A 192 10.14 7.70 8.80
C LEU A 192 11.33 6.77 9.06
N ALA A 193 12.04 6.40 8.01
CA ALA A 193 13.28 5.64 8.12
C ALA A 193 14.42 6.48 8.71
N PRO A 194 15.36 5.86 9.48
CA PRO A 194 16.47 6.59 10.12
C PRO A 194 17.31 7.40 9.14
N GLU A 195 17.65 6.84 7.98
CA GLU A 195 18.42 7.51 6.95
C GLU A 195 17.70 8.68 6.30
N ALA A 196 16.34 8.60 6.22
CA ALA A 196 15.52 9.71 5.74
C ALA A 196 15.55 10.90 6.72
N ALA A 197 15.54 10.63 8.04
CA ALA A 197 15.73 11.66 9.07
C ALA A 197 17.11 12.29 8.97
N GLY A 198 18.13 11.55 8.50
CA GLY A 198 19.47 12.05 8.20
C GLY A 198 19.61 12.79 6.86
N GLY A 199 18.53 12.95 6.09
CA GLY A 199 18.54 13.66 4.81
C GLY A 199 19.10 12.85 3.62
N ALA A 200 19.17 11.51 3.75
CA ALA A 200 19.59 10.66 2.64
C ALA A 200 18.61 10.76 1.44
N ALA A 201 19.14 10.53 0.24
CA ALA A 201 18.33 10.47 -0.96
C ALA A 201 17.28 9.36 -0.85
N PRO A 202 16.05 9.56 -1.38
CA PRO A 202 14.99 8.56 -1.36
C PRO A 202 15.41 7.23 -1.97
N SER A 203 15.10 6.13 -1.28
CA SER A 203 15.42 4.78 -1.72
C SER A 203 14.28 3.80 -1.40
N PRO A 204 14.13 2.70 -2.14
CA PRO A 204 13.18 1.62 -1.83
C PRO A 204 13.29 1.08 -0.40
N ALA A 205 14.50 1.07 0.18
CA ALA A 205 14.74 0.61 1.55
C ALA A 205 14.03 1.45 2.62
N MET A 206 13.75 2.73 2.33
CA MET A 206 12.95 3.60 3.22
C MET A 206 11.51 3.12 3.29
N ASP A 207 10.90 2.75 2.16
CA ASP A 207 9.53 2.24 2.11
C ASP A 207 9.42 0.86 2.76
N VAL A 208 10.44 0.00 2.62
CA VAL A 208 10.53 -1.29 3.33
C VAL A 208 10.47 -1.08 4.85
N TYR A 209 11.23 -0.12 5.36
CA TYR A 209 11.23 0.23 6.78
C TYR A 209 9.85 0.75 7.23
N SER A 210 9.27 1.69 6.48
CA SER A 210 7.94 2.24 6.78
C SER A 210 6.86 1.16 6.74
N ALA A 211 6.92 0.22 5.77
CA ALA A 211 5.99 -0.90 5.67
C ALA A 211 6.09 -1.84 6.89
N ALA A 212 7.30 -2.07 7.41
CA ALA A 212 7.47 -2.85 8.64
C ALA A 212 6.83 -2.15 9.85
N LEU A 213 6.96 -0.82 9.98
CA LEU A 213 6.31 -0.06 11.05
C LEU A 213 4.78 -0.12 10.94
N VAL A 214 4.23 -0.04 9.72
CA VAL A 214 2.79 -0.23 9.49
C VAL A 214 2.34 -1.63 9.91
N LEU A 215 3.11 -2.68 9.57
CA LEU A 215 2.78 -4.05 9.99
C LEU A 215 2.83 -4.20 11.51
N VAL A 216 3.83 -3.62 12.19
CA VAL A 216 3.87 -3.61 13.67
C VAL A 216 2.62 -2.96 14.25
N GLU A 217 2.18 -1.84 13.70
CA GLU A 217 0.97 -1.16 14.17
C GLU A 217 -0.30 -2.00 13.91
N LEU A 218 -0.40 -2.70 12.78
CA LEU A 218 -1.51 -3.62 12.51
C LEU A 218 -1.56 -4.75 13.53
N LEU A 219 -0.42 -5.27 13.98
CA LEU A 219 -0.31 -6.36 14.94
C LEU A 219 -0.57 -5.91 16.39
N THR A 220 -0.12 -4.71 16.75
CA THR A 220 -0.23 -4.20 18.14
C THR A 220 -1.46 -3.34 18.38
N GLY A 221 -2.03 -2.74 17.33
CA GLY A 221 -3.08 -1.73 17.40
C GLY A 221 -2.58 -0.31 17.67
N HIS A 222 -1.26 -0.13 17.83
CA HIS A 222 -0.65 1.15 18.19
C HIS A 222 0.63 1.39 17.39
N PRO A 223 0.91 2.66 16.99
CA PRO A 223 2.16 2.99 16.34
C PRO A 223 3.34 2.71 17.28
N LEU A 224 4.42 2.14 16.73
CA LEU A 224 5.63 1.84 17.50
C LEU A 224 6.25 3.11 18.11
N MET A 225 6.14 4.21 17.39
CA MET A 225 6.49 5.53 17.89
C MET A 225 5.20 6.32 18.16
N PRO A 226 4.83 6.56 19.44
CA PRO A 226 3.64 7.34 19.77
C PRO A 226 3.76 8.76 19.24
N ARG A 227 2.61 9.41 19.05
CA ARG A 227 2.58 10.82 18.67
C ARG A 227 3.24 11.66 19.76
N GLN A 228 4.27 12.39 19.39
CA GLN A 228 5.05 13.28 20.23
C GLN A 228 5.45 14.52 19.44
N ASP A 229 6.17 15.42 20.06
CA ASP A 229 6.77 16.57 19.37
C ASP A 229 7.62 16.10 18.19
N ALA A 230 7.47 16.77 17.04
CA ALA A 230 8.09 16.32 15.79
C ALA A 230 9.63 16.33 15.87
N TRP A 231 10.22 17.28 16.61
CA TRP A 231 11.66 17.33 16.82
C TRP A 231 12.16 16.18 17.70
N GLN A 232 11.43 15.86 18.75
CA GLN A 232 11.76 14.70 19.60
C GLN A 232 11.65 13.40 18.81
N ALA A 233 10.63 13.27 17.97
CA ALA A 233 10.48 12.10 17.10
C ALA A 233 11.66 11.98 16.12
N LEU A 234 12.03 13.06 15.43
CA LEU A 234 13.18 13.06 14.52
C LEU A 234 14.48 12.74 15.23
N TYR A 235 14.71 13.33 16.42
CA TYR A 235 15.90 13.04 17.21
C TYR A 235 15.98 11.55 17.57
N ARG A 236 14.88 10.95 18.02
CA ARG A 236 14.82 9.53 18.36
C ARG A 236 15.07 8.66 17.14
N ILE A 237 14.42 8.95 16.00
CA ILE A 237 14.63 8.20 14.75
C ILE A 237 16.11 8.27 14.32
N ALA A 238 16.70 9.45 14.39
CA ALA A 238 18.09 9.66 13.98
C ALA A 238 19.11 8.97 14.90
N ASN A 239 18.83 8.86 16.21
CA ASN A 239 19.82 8.47 17.22
C ASN A 239 19.52 7.17 17.97
N GLU A 240 18.26 6.70 18.00
CA GLU A 240 17.87 5.51 18.74
C GLU A 240 17.56 4.34 17.81
N ASN A 241 17.77 3.12 18.28
CA ASN A 241 17.26 1.92 17.59
C ASN A 241 15.85 1.66 18.12
N LEU A 242 14.87 1.64 17.21
CA LEU A 242 13.52 1.23 17.54
C LEU A 242 13.48 -0.28 17.73
N ALA A 243 13.32 -0.73 18.99
CA ALA A 243 13.14 -2.14 19.28
C ALA A 243 11.69 -2.56 19.10
N LEU A 244 11.47 -3.78 18.61
CA LEU A 244 10.13 -4.38 18.59
C LEU A 244 9.63 -4.57 20.02
N PRO A 245 8.32 -4.34 20.30
CA PRO A 245 7.72 -4.67 21.57
C PRO A 245 7.92 -6.15 21.93
N ALA A 246 8.03 -6.44 23.22
CA ALA A 246 8.08 -7.83 23.69
C ALA A 246 6.81 -8.59 23.29
N ASP A 247 5.65 -7.95 23.41
CA ASP A 247 4.36 -8.44 22.94
C ASP A 247 3.97 -7.75 21.62
N LEU A 248 3.89 -8.52 20.55
CA LEU A 248 3.37 -8.09 19.24
C LEU A 248 1.91 -8.55 19.03
N GLY A 249 1.32 -9.16 20.04
CA GLY A 249 -0.03 -9.70 19.98
C GLY A 249 -0.09 -11.23 19.80
N PRO A 250 -1.27 -11.82 20.06
CA PRO A 250 -1.46 -13.26 19.99
C PRO A 250 -1.27 -13.77 18.56
N GLY A 251 -0.59 -14.91 18.45
CA GLY A 251 -0.35 -15.60 17.17
C GLY A 251 0.85 -15.06 16.38
N VAL A 252 1.61 -14.08 16.91
CA VAL A 252 2.89 -13.66 16.36
C VAL A 252 3.97 -14.60 16.94
N ASP A 253 4.58 -15.39 16.07
CA ASP A 253 5.67 -16.30 16.39
C ASP A 253 7.06 -15.67 16.18
N ASP A 254 8.10 -16.42 16.52
CA ASP A 254 9.49 -15.99 16.33
C ASP A 254 9.84 -15.78 14.85
N GLY A 255 9.18 -16.51 13.94
CA GLY A 255 9.35 -16.35 12.49
C GLY A 255 8.92 -14.97 12.01
N LEU A 256 7.70 -14.56 12.33
CA LEU A 256 7.21 -13.22 11.96
C LEU A 256 7.99 -12.11 12.67
N ARG A 257 8.37 -12.34 13.94
CA ARG A 257 9.25 -11.43 14.69
C ARG A 257 10.60 -11.22 14.00
N ALA A 258 11.25 -12.28 13.56
CA ALA A 258 12.53 -12.20 12.85
C ALA A 258 12.41 -11.44 11.51
N ILE A 259 11.32 -11.66 10.77
CA ILE A 259 11.04 -10.93 9.54
C ILE A 259 10.92 -9.42 9.81
N LEU A 260 10.16 -9.03 10.84
CA LEU A 260 10.02 -7.63 11.24
C LEU A 260 11.33 -7.02 11.70
N GLN A 261 12.12 -7.72 12.53
CA GLN A 261 13.45 -7.27 12.99
C GLN A 261 14.37 -6.95 11.81
N ARG A 262 14.39 -7.83 10.79
CA ARG A 262 15.16 -7.60 9.57
C ARG A 262 14.66 -6.41 8.79
N ALA A 263 13.35 -6.29 8.54
CA ALA A 263 12.76 -5.19 7.78
C ALA A 263 12.98 -3.83 8.46
N MET A 264 13.07 -3.81 9.81
CA MET A 264 13.31 -2.62 10.63
C MET A 264 14.79 -2.41 10.98
N ALA A 265 15.73 -3.15 10.39
CA ALA A 265 17.16 -2.93 10.67
C ALA A 265 17.53 -1.46 10.40
N ARG A 266 18.34 -0.88 11.31
CA ARG A 266 18.74 0.53 11.20
C ARG A 266 19.56 0.78 9.93
N ASP A 267 20.53 -0.12 9.65
CA ASP A 267 21.30 -0.12 8.42
C ASP A 267 20.45 -0.62 7.26
N PRO A 268 20.18 0.21 6.23
CA PRO A 268 19.42 -0.21 5.06
C PRO A 268 19.95 -1.46 4.36
N ALA A 269 21.27 -1.69 4.40
CA ALA A 269 21.91 -2.86 3.78
C ALA A 269 21.56 -4.18 4.49
N GLN A 270 21.12 -4.13 5.74
CA GLN A 270 20.69 -5.30 6.51
C GLN A 270 19.20 -5.62 6.34
N ARG A 271 18.43 -4.73 5.73
CA ARG A 271 17.01 -4.93 5.43
C ARG A 271 16.80 -5.90 4.28
N TYR A 272 15.57 -6.09 3.89
CA TYR A 272 15.23 -6.67 2.59
C TYR A 272 15.64 -5.70 1.49
N ALA A 273 16.30 -6.21 0.45
CA ALA A 273 16.82 -5.37 -0.64
C ALA A 273 15.69 -4.71 -1.45
N THR A 274 14.57 -5.42 -1.59
CA THR A 274 13.39 -4.98 -2.33
C THR A 274 12.10 -5.19 -1.54
N ALA A 275 11.04 -4.48 -1.92
CA ALA A 275 9.69 -4.75 -1.39
C ALA A 275 9.23 -6.18 -1.72
N ALA A 276 9.67 -6.74 -2.87
CA ALA A 276 9.37 -8.11 -3.26
C ALA A 276 10.02 -9.12 -2.29
N ASP A 277 11.26 -8.93 -1.88
CA ASP A 277 11.92 -9.84 -0.92
C ASP A 277 11.21 -9.85 0.43
N PHE A 278 10.76 -8.69 0.90
CA PHE A 278 9.99 -8.59 2.15
C PHE A 278 8.62 -9.27 2.01
N ARG A 279 7.91 -9.01 0.91
CA ARG A 279 6.65 -9.67 0.56
C ARG A 279 6.79 -11.20 0.56
N ASP A 280 7.83 -11.72 -0.09
CA ASP A 280 8.04 -13.16 -0.25
C ASP A 280 8.37 -13.82 1.10
N ALA A 281 9.10 -13.14 1.99
CA ALA A 281 9.30 -13.58 3.36
C ALA A 281 7.98 -13.67 4.14
N LEU A 282 7.09 -12.66 4.01
CA LEU A 282 5.77 -12.67 4.64
C LEU A 282 4.87 -13.78 4.07
N ARG A 283 4.89 -14.00 2.76
CA ARG A 283 4.16 -15.09 2.10
C ARG A 283 4.64 -16.46 2.56
N ALA A 284 5.95 -16.64 2.69
CA ALA A 284 6.55 -17.88 3.17
C ALA A 284 6.11 -18.17 4.62
N TRP A 285 6.04 -17.16 5.46
CA TRP A 285 5.55 -17.29 6.83
C TRP A 285 4.05 -17.62 6.87
N ALA A 286 3.24 -16.99 6.06
CA ALA A 286 1.78 -17.18 6.01
C ALA A 286 1.36 -18.49 5.34
N ALA A 287 2.26 -19.14 4.58
CA ALA A 287 1.97 -20.41 3.94
C ALA A 287 1.69 -21.49 4.99
N PRO A 288 0.66 -22.34 4.81
CA PRO A 288 0.43 -23.45 5.71
C PRO A 288 1.70 -24.31 5.79
N ALA A 289 2.14 -24.62 7.01
CA ALA A 289 3.28 -25.48 7.21
C ALA A 289 3.06 -26.77 6.40
N ARG A 290 3.83 -26.92 5.30
CA ARG A 290 3.87 -28.20 4.60
C ARG A 290 4.34 -29.18 5.63
N ALA A 291 3.47 -30.11 6.01
CA ALA A 291 3.80 -31.21 6.90
C ALA A 291 5.08 -31.87 6.37
N LEU A 292 6.18 -31.59 7.04
CA LEU A 292 7.43 -32.33 6.90
C LEU A 292 7.18 -33.72 7.52
N THR A 293 6.25 -34.48 6.96
CA THR A 293 6.01 -35.88 7.26
C THR A 293 6.55 -36.67 6.09
N SER A 294 7.77 -37.11 6.25
CA SER A 294 8.28 -38.40 5.73
C SER A 294 9.71 -38.33 5.26
N ALA A 295 10.65 -38.28 6.14
CA ALA A 295 11.98 -38.79 5.86
C ALA A 295 12.70 -39.23 7.16
N THR A 296 12.03 -40.03 8.01
CA THR A 296 12.75 -40.76 9.04
C THR A 296 11.95 -42.02 9.41
N ARG A 297 11.85 -42.93 8.47
CA ARG A 297 11.58 -44.36 8.74
C ARG A 297 12.14 -45.20 7.59
N ALA A 298 13.42 -45.13 7.39
CA ALA A 298 14.15 -46.21 6.71
C ALA A 298 14.54 -47.24 7.78
N GLY A 299 13.64 -48.10 8.08
CA GLY A 299 13.80 -49.27 8.90
C GLY A 299 13.15 -50.42 8.20
N SER A 300 13.95 -51.26 7.58
CA SER A 300 13.72 -52.67 7.20
C SER A 300 12.34 -53.02 6.67
N PHE A 301 12.20 -53.14 5.34
CA PHE A 301 11.17 -53.96 4.76
C PHE A 301 11.82 -54.96 3.79
N SER A 302 11.64 -56.22 4.18
CA SER A 302 11.89 -57.46 3.44
C SER A 302 11.11 -57.44 2.12
N SER A 303 11.75 -57.94 1.09
CA SER A 303 11.21 -58.21 -0.25
C SER A 303 9.91 -59.02 -0.23
N ALA A 304 8.83 -58.42 -0.69
CA ALA A 304 7.70 -59.17 -1.22
C ALA A 304 7.18 -58.41 -2.46
N GLY A 305 7.24 -59.04 -3.61
CA GLY A 305 6.85 -58.44 -4.90
C GLY A 305 5.33 -58.16 -4.95
N SER A 306 5.00 -57.01 -5.48
CA SER A 306 3.68 -56.75 -6.05
C SER A 306 3.84 -55.84 -7.26
N SER A 307 3.50 -56.40 -8.43
CA SER A 307 3.44 -55.76 -9.73
C SER A 307 2.41 -54.61 -9.74
N VAL A 308 2.84 -53.45 -10.21
CA VAL A 308 1.96 -52.28 -10.48
C VAL A 308 1.08 -52.64 -11.67
N PRO A 309 -0.25 -52.45 -11.61
CA PRO A 309 -1.14 -52.74 -12.74
C PRO A 309 -0.82 -51.82 -13.95
N ALA A 310 -0.75 -52.40 -15.13
CA ALA A 310 -0.41 -51.72 -16.39
C ALA A 310 -1.30 -50.52 -16.73
N SER A 311 -2.51 -50.44 -16.15
CA SER A 311 -3.42 -49.29 -16.29
C SER A 311 -2.93 -47.99 -15.62
N PHE A 312 -2.09 -48.09 -14.60
CA PHE A 312 -1.58 -46.89 -13.90
C PHE A 312 -0.38 -46.27 -14.68
N GLN A 313 0.41 -47.11 -15.36
CA GLN A 313 1.53 -46.65 -16.20
C GLN A 313 1.03 -45.95 -17.47
N MET A 314 -0.13 -46.34 -17.99
CA MET A 314 -0.74 -45.74 -19.18
C MET A 314 -1.28 -44.33 -18.89
N LEU A 315 -1.84 -44.08 -17.72
CA LEU A 315 -2.32 -42.75 -17.32
C LEU A 315 -1.17 -41.76 -17.07
N LEU A 316 -0.02 -42.20 -16.54
CA LEU A 316 1.15 -41.34 -16.36
C LEU A 316 1.78 -40.93 -17.71
N ASN A 317 1.79 -41.83 -18.70
CA ASN A 317 2.31 -41.53 -20.03
C ASN A 317 1.41 -40.59 -20.83
N ILE A 318 0.08 -40.66 -20.65
CA ILE A 318 -0.87 -39.73 -21.30
C ILE A 318 -0.75 -38.33 -20.69
N ALA A 319 -0.56 -38.19 -19.39
CA ALA A 319 -0.36 -36.89 -18.76
C ALA A 319 0.94 -36.21 -19.21
N CYS A 320 2.03 -36.95 -19.38
CA CYS A 320 3.29 -36.44 -19.93
C CYS A 320 3.20 -36.05 -21.39
N PHE A 321 2.42 -36.76 -22.19
CA PHE A 321 2.24 -36.47 -23.61
C PHE A 321 1.43 -35.20 -23.86
N ILE A 322 0.36 -34.95 -23.07
CA ILE A 322 -0.47 -33.75 -23.17
C ILE A 322 0.31 -32.50 -22.71
N ALA A 323 1.17 -32.64 -21.70
CA ALA A 323 2.02 -31.53 -21.26
C ALA A 323 3.11 -31.14 -22.27
N SER A 324 3.58 -32.10 -23.06
CA SER A 324 4.60 -31.89 -24.13
C SER A 324 4.02 -31.19 -25.36
N GLU A 325 2.78 -31.49 -25.76
CA GLU A 325 2.14 -30.83 -26.91
C GLU A 325 1.73 -29.41 -26.62
N ALA A 326 1.26 -29.10 -25.38
CA ALA A 326 0.92 -27.74 -24.98
C ALA A 326 2.14 -26.80 -24.94
N LEU A 327 3.34 -27.32 -24.64
CA LEU A 327 4.60 -26.56 -24.68
C LEU A 327 5.09 -26.30 -26.13
N LEU A 328 4.81 -27.19 -27.08
CA LEU A 328 5.20 -27.02 -28.46
C LEU A 328 4.30 -26.05 -29.23
N GLU A 329 3.03 -25.92 -28.87
CA GLU A 329 2.14 -24.92 -29.45
C GLU A 329 2.45 -23.50 -28.97
N LEU A 330 2.89 -23.32 -27.73
CA LEU A 330 3.32 -22.00 -27.18
C LEU A 330 4.58 -21.48 -27.90
N PHE A 331 5.47 -22.34 -28.38
CA PHE A 331 6.67 -21.96 -29.15
C PHE A 331 6.39 -21.66 -30.63
N ARG A 332 5.26 -22.08 -31.16
CA ARG A 332 4.88 -21.81 -32.57
C ARG A 332 4.18 -20.47 -32.80
N ILE A 333 3.78 -19.79 -31.75
CA ILE A 333 3.10 -18.47 -31.82
C ILE A 333 4.08 -17.29 -31.68
N GLN A 334 5.37 -17.57 -31.42
CA GLN A 334 6.43 -16.55 -31.29
C GLN A 334 7.53 -16.60 -32.38
N SER A 335 7.24 -17.20 -33.54
CA SER A 335 8.12 -17.13 -34.72
C SER A 335 7.45 -16.44 -35.88
#